data_0958dcba1abe7823eab2a1b6ba022b25
#
_entry.id   0958dcba1abe7823eab2a1b6ba022b25
#
_cell.length_a   1.000
_cell.length_b   1.000
_cell.length_c   1.000
_cell.angle_alpha   90.00
_cell.angle_beta   90.00
_cell.angle_gamma   90.00
#
_symmetry.space_group_name_H-M   'P 1'
#
loop_
_entity.id
_entity.type
_entity.pdbx_description
1 polymer ?
#
loop_
_entity_poly.entity_id
_entity_poly.type
_entity_poly.pdbx_seq_one_letter_code
_entity_poly.pdbx_strand_id
1 'polypeptide(L)'
;LANQDKKESKSSIDIDKKVTAKQILSTFESIKGVLEARQITAEVSKQNSKKITINFEYVEFDHSKPPMRQKSFRKGVVECDITATGAMLNYPANKVGAIIKDHLITQLSKKLDTELKPIEFDFENSSVATRNNFFLSVINNVEKYEVYDVVTVAVKKIEEKKGKESSSSADSDNDSVGEAFTGEVRNAILRGNQILTSKVYSGLNTGNYYIYKITWKIREIIPGLGSEQSDCYTVEIEFSDKDKAKGLKYCVKTVQRFSSKNRLNVTTENPLKNEQEKLGKL
;
A
#
# COMPACT_ATOMS: atom_id res chain seq x y z
N LEU A 1 -17.08 -18.84 15.10
CA LEU A 1 -16.84 -18.34 13.74
C LEU A 1 -15.71 -17.36 13.86
N ALA A 2 -14.47 -17.82 13.60
CA ALA A 2 -13.29 -16.98 13.61
C ALA A 2 -13.50 -15.87 12.58
N ASN A 3 -13.47 -14.59 13.03
CA ASN A 3 -13.29 -13.47 12.16
C ASN A 3 -11.97 -13.70 11.42
N GLN A 4 -12.04 -14.02 10.13
CA GLN A 4 -10.85 -13.99 9.28
C GLN A 4 -10.40 -12.52 9.28
N ASP A 5 -9.29 -12.26 9.96
CA ASP A 5 -8.69 -10.93 10.00
C ASP A 5 -8.43 -10.49 8.56
N LYS A 6 -9.16 -9.46 8.15
CA LYS A 6 -8.97 -8.88 6.83
C LYS A 6 -7.53 -8.38 6.76
N LYS A 7 -6.77 -8.89 5.80
CA LYS A 7 -5.37 -8.48 5.61
C LYS A 7 -5.31 -6.96 5.43
N GLU A 8 -4.68 -6.27 6.37
CA GLU A 8 -4.53 -4.82 6.30
C GLU A 8 -3.28 -4.46 5.50
N SER A 9 -3.47 -3.57 4.53
CA SER A 9 -2.36 -2.91 3.86
C SER A 9 -1.68 -1.97 4.84
N LYS A 10 -0.35 -1.82 4.72
CA LYS A 10 0.43 -0.84 5.46
C LYS A 10 0.79 0.34 4.56
N SER A 11 1.01 1.49 5.15
CA SER A 11 1.58 2.68 4.52
C SER A 11 2.72 3.18 5.37
N SER A 12 3.65 3.89 4.75
CA SER A 12 4.83 4.43 5.43
C SER A 12 5.01 5.90 5.10
N ILE A 13 5.51 6.66 6.08
CA ILE A 13 5.98 8.03 5.89
C ILE A 13 7.36 8.18 6.51
N ASP A 14 8.15 9.04 5.93
CA ASP A 14 9.46 9.39 6.46
C ASP A 14 9.41 10.78 7.13
N ILE A 15 10.03 10.90 8.30
CA ILE A 15 10.17 12.13 9.07
C ILE A 15 11.63 12.54 9.00
N ASP A 16 11.92 13.51 8.14
CA ASP A 16 13.27 14.05 7.92
C ASP A 16 13.67 15.05 9.02
N LYS A 17 13.55 14.61 10.26
CA LYS A 17 14.03 15.34 11.45
C LYS A 17 14.46 14.34 12.51
N LYS A 18 15.59 14.63 13.11
CA LYS A 18 16.11 13.80 14.20
C LYS A 18 15.13 13.81 15.36
N VAL A 19 14.58 12.63 15.65
CA VAL A 19 13.67 12.39 16.76
C VAL A 19 14.22 11.27 17.64
N THR A 20 13.91 11.35 18.94
CA THR A 20 14.31 10.33 19.91
C THR A 20 13.14 9.46 20.32
N ALA A 21 13.41 8.24 20.75
CA ALA A 21 12.40 7.34 21.31
C ALA A 21 11.58 8.01 22.43
N LYS A 22 12.24 8.79 23.29
CA LYS A 22 11.59 9.52 24.39
C LYS A 22 10.59 10.57 23.87
N GLN A 23 10.92 11.30 22.81
CA GLN A 23 10.01 12.28 22.21
C GLN A 23 8.79 11.61 21.58
N ILE A 24 8.98 10.51 20.87
CA ILE A 24 7.86 9.75 20.27
C ILE A 24 6.94 9.20 21.35
N LEU A 25 7.49 8.59 22.40
CA LEU A 25 6.69 8.05 23.51
C LEU A 25 5.92 9.14 24.24
N SER A 26 6.58 10.25 24.58
CA SER A 26 5.91 11.36 25.26
C SER A 26 4.83 11.99 24.36
N THR A 27 5.03 11.96 23.04
CA THR A 27 4.02 12.40 22.07
C THR A 27 2.85 11.44 22.04
N PHE A 28 3.12 10.14 22.02
CA PHE A 28 2.08 9.12 22.08
C PHE A 28 1.22 9.25 23.34
N GLU A 29 1.84 9.40 24.51
CA GLU A 29 1.09 9.62 25.76
C GLU A 29 0.19 10.88 25.69
N SER A 30 0.64 11.94 25.02
CA SER A 30 -0.15 13.18 24.90
C SER A 30 -1.38 13.02 23.96
N ILE A 31 -1.37 12.06 23.03
CA ILE A 31 -2.52 11.81 22.14
C ILE A 31 -3.45 10.70 22.63
N LYS A 32 -3.04 9.92 23.62
CA LYS A 32 -3.77 8.74 24.12
C LYS A 32 -5.22 9.08 24.48
N GLY A 33 -5.44 10.14 25.26
CA GLY A 33 -6.80 10.58 25.62
C GLY A 33 -7.66 10.99 24.42
N VAL A 34 -7.04 11.55 23.36
CA VAL A 34 -7.76 11.90 22.13
C VAL A 34 -8.16 10.65 21.35
N LEU A 35 -7.31 9.62 21.35
CA LEU A 35 -7.61 8.33 20.73
C LEU A 35 -8.72 7.59 21.50
N GLU A 36 -8.65 7.57 22.82
CA GLU A 36 -9.67 6.97 23.69
C GLU A 36 -11.05 7.62 23.50
N ALA A 37 -11.11 8.94 23.36
CA ALA A 37 -12.35 9.66 23.04
C ALA A 37 -12.95 9.25 21.67
N ARG A 38 -12.15 8.68 20.78
CA ARG A 38 -12.55 8.11 19.49
C ARG A 38 -12.77 6.60 19.52
N GLN A 39 -12.80 6.00 20.71
CA GLN A 39 -12.92 4.55 20.90
C GLN A 39 -11.77 3.75 20.29
N ILE A 40 -10.57 4.34 20.27
CA ILE A 40 -9.33 3.69 19.86
C ILE A 40 -8.49 3.50 21.11
N THR A 41 -8.35 2.26 21.56
CA THR A 41 -7.46 1.90 22.67
C THR A 41 -6.09 1.60 22.11
N ALA A 42 -5.04 2.26 22.61
CA ALA A 42 -3.70 2.11 22.10
C ALA A 42 -2.67 1.99 23.21
N GLU A 43 -1.71 1.08 23.04
CA GLU A 43 -0.68 0.76 24.03
C GLU A 43 0.69 0.52 23.37
N VAL A 44 1.76 0.94 24.05
CA VAL A 44 3.12 0.61 23.64
C VAL A 44 3.42 -0.85 23.97
N SER A 45 3.63 -1.66 22.94
CA SER A 45 3.90 -3.10 23.10
C SER A 45 5.39 -3.46 23.10
N LYS A 46 6.22 -2.66 22.43
CA LYS A 46 7.67 -2.85 22.35
C LYS A 46 8.37 -1.51 22.24
N GLN A 47 9.42 -1.35 23.02
CA GLN A 47 10.20 -0.12 23.08
C GLN A 47 11.68 -0.43 23.16
N ASN A 48 12.46 0.17 22.29
CA ASN A 48 13.91 0.28 22.41
C ASN A 48 14.38 1.62 21.80
N SER A 49 15.68 1.90 21.82
CA SER A 49 16.23 3.15 21.29
C SER A 49 16.03 3.37 19.80
N LYS A 50 15.78 2.30 19.03
CA LYS A 50 15.67 2.32 17.57
C LYS A 50 14.28 2.01 17.05
N LYS A 51 13.43 1.35 17.85
CA LYS A 51 12.09 0.94 17.41
C LYS A 51 11.08 1.07 18.53
N ILE A 52 9.93 1.67 18.19
CA ILE A 52 8.74 1.74 19.05
C ILE A 52 7.59 1.08 18.30
N THR A 53 6.88 0.20 18.98
CA THR A 53 5.71 -0.47 18.45
C THR A 53 4.50 -0.15 19.31
N ILE A 54 3.46 0.38 18.70
CA ILE A 54 2.19 0.75 19.33
C ILE A 54 1.12 -0.17 18.77
N ASN A 55 0.54 -1.00 19.63
CA ASN A 55 -0.65 -1.78 19.28
C ASN A 55 -1.89 -0.93 19.56
N PHE A 56 -2.89 -1.04 18.72
CA PHE A 56 -4.18 -0.39 18.96
C PHE A 56 -5.34 -1.29 18.57
N GLU A 57 -6.47 -1.07 19.24
CA GLU A 57 -7.73 -1.76 19.00
C GLU A 57 -8.83 -0.74 18.80
N TYR A 58 -9.76 -1.04 17.90
CA TYR A 58 -10.89 -0.18 17.59
C TYR A 58 -12.09 -0.99 17.09
N VAL A 59 -13.27 -0.37 17.07
CA VAL A 59 -14.47 -0.96 16.52
C VAL A 59 -14.74 -0.36 15.14
N GLU A 60 -14.80 -1.24 14.14
CA GLU A 60 -15.24 -0.88 12.79
C GLU A 60 -16.73 -1.15 12.64
N PHE A 61 -17.48 -0.16 12.14
CA PHE A 61 -18.89 -0.30 11.83
C PHE A 61 -19.09 -0.44 10.32
N ASP A 62 -19.76 -1.51 9.90
CA ASP A 62 -20.14 -1.76 8.52
C ASP A 62 -21.67 -1.76 8.41
N HIS A 63 -22.22 -0.62 8.04
CA HIS A 63 -23.66 -0.43 7.93
C HIS A 63 -24.30 -1.20 6.77
N SER A 64 -23.51 -1.78 5.86
CA SER A 64 -24.03 -2.65 4.79
C SER A 64 -24.44 -4.03 5.29
N LYS A 65 -24.04 -4.39 6.50
CA LYS A 65 -24.34 -5.68 7.12
C LYS A 65 -25.58 -5.64 8.03
N PRO A 66 -26.21 -6.79 8.27
CA PRO A 66 -27.28 -6.89 9.28
C PRO A 66 -26.82 -6.38 10.66
N PRO A 67 -27.70 -5.76 11.49
CA PRO A 67 -27.32 -5.10 12.74
C PRO A 67 -26.41 -5.93 13.67
N MET A 68 -26.63 -7.24 13.76
CA MET A 68 -25.82 -8.14 14.60
C MET A 68 -24.39 -8.36 14.07
N ARG A 69 -24.09 -7.99 12.81
CA ARG A 69 -22.78 -8.16 12.17
C ARG A 69 -22.11 -6.85 11.78
N GLN A 70 -22.71 -5.72 12.15
CA GLN A 70 -22.19 -4.40 11.81
C GLN A 70 -20.89 -4.07 12.56
N LYS A 71 -20.76 -4.57 13.79
CA LYS A 71 -19.58 -4.31 14.63
C LYS A 71 -18.50 -5.36 14.40
N SER A 72 -17.28 -4.93 14.12
CA SER A 72 -16.09 -5.78 14.04
C SER A 72 -14.98 -5.18 14.89
N PHE A 73 -14.45 -5.96 15.82
CA PHE A 73 -13.27 -5.58 16.57
C PHE A 73 -12.04 -5.73 15.68
N ARG A 74 -11.23 -4.70 15.59
CA ARG A 74 -10.02 -4.65 14.78
C ARG A 74 -8.81 -4.32 15.64
N LYS A 75 -7.68 -4.89 15.26
CA LYS A 75 -6.39 -4.61 15.85
C LYS A 75 -5.46 -4.10 14.77
N GLY A 76 -4.63 -3.14 15.12
CA GLY A 76 -3.62 -2.62 14.22
C GLY A 76 -2.34 -2.33 14.97
N VAL A 77 -1.28 -2.04 14.21
CA VAL A 77 0.04 -1.76 14.77
C VAL A 77 0.64 -0.58 14.03
N VAL A 78 1.10 0.39 14.79
CA VAL A 78 1.97 1.46 14.30
C VAL A 78 3.38 1.16 14.76
N GLU A 79 4.32 1.21 13.82
CA GLU A 79 5.75 0.98 14.08
C GLU A 79 6.51 2.24 13.72
N CYS A 80 7.38 2.66 14.62
CA CYS A 80 8.26 3.79 14.40
C CYS A 80 9.70 3.28 14.47
N ASP A 81 10.39 3.29 13.34
CA ASP A 81 11.81 2.94 13.23
C ASP A 81 12.63 4.23 13.26
N ILE A 82 13.47 4.39 14.29
CA ILE A 82 14.26 5.58 14.53
C ILE A 82 15.64 5.40 13.91
N THR A 83 15.99 6.34 13.02
CA THR A 83 17.29 6.39 12.35
C THR A 83 18.19 7.48 12.94
N ALA A 84 19.41 7.60 12.45
CA ALA A 84 20.33 8.65 12.87
C ALA A 84 19.85 10.05 12.43
N THR A 85 19.13 10.15 11.33
CA THR A 85 18.70 11.40 10.69
C THR A 85 17.23 11.72 10.90
N GLY A 86 16.39 10.69 11.19
CA GLY A 86 14.96 10.88 11.30
C GLY A 86 14.23 9.68 11.86
N ALA A 87 13.01 9.46 11.43
CA ALA A 87 12.22 8.29 11.77
C ALA A 87 11.28 7.89 10.64
N MET A 88 11.11 6.59 10.45
CA MET A 88 10.12 6.03 9.56
C MET A 88 8.92 5.53 10.36
N LEU A 89 7.73 6.00 10.01
CA LEU A 89 6.47 5.61 10.64
C LEU A 89 5.68 4.69 9.69
N ASN A 90 5.55 3.43 10.07
CA ASN A 90 4.73 2.42 9.39
C ASN A 90 3.39 2.29 10.10
N TYR A 91 2.28 2.42 9.40
CA TYR A 91 0.94 2.39 9.96
C TYR A 91 -0.04 1.66 9.03
N PRO A 92 -1.15 1.12 9.55
CA PRO A 92 -2.19 0.53 8.70
C PRO A 92 -2.79 1.57 7.76
N ALA A 93 -2.88 1.23 6.47
CA ALA A 93 -3.42 2.10 5.43
C ALA A 93 -4.96 2.15 5.48
N ASN A 94 -5.50 2.43 6.65
CA ASN A 94 -6.92 2.61 6.91
C ASN A 94 -7.18 3.95 7.62
N LYS A 95 -8.46 4.30 7.79
CA LYS A 95 -8.87 5.56 8.42
C LYS A 95 -8.30 5.76 9.83
N VAL A 96 -8.23 4.69 10.63
CA VAL A 96 -7.74 4.76 12.01
C VAL A 96 -6.22 4.95 12.03
N GLY A 97 -5.48 4.22 11.19
CA GLY A 97 -4.05 4.42 11.02
C GLY A 97 -3.71 5.85 10.59
N ALA A 98 -4.46 6.44 9.65
CA ALA A 98 -4.31 7.82 9.25
C ALA A 98 -4.56 8.81 10.41
N ILE A 99 -5.61 8.59 11.20
CA ILE A 99 -5.90 9.41 12.39
C ILE A 99 -4.73 9.38 13.38
N ILE A 100 -4.21 8.19 13.69
CA ILE A 100 -3.07 8.04 14.62
C ILE A 100 -1.84 8.74 14.08
N LYS A 101 -1.53 8.54 12.78
CA LYS A 101 -0.43 9.21 12.08
C LYS A 101 -0.55 10.73 12.20
N ASP A 102 -1.69 11.30 11.84
CA ASP A 102 -1.90 12.74 11.81
C ASP A 102 -1.77 13.37 13.19
N HIS A 103 -2.32 12.73 14.23
CA HIS A 103 -2.18 13.19 15.61
C HIS A 103 -0.72 13.11 16.09
N LEU A 104 0.00 12.02 15.79
CA LEU A 104 1.40 11.87 16.14
C LEU A 104 2.26 12.96 15.49
N ILE A 105 2.11 13.18 14.19
CA ILE A 105 2.87 14.22 13.46
C ILE A 105 2.55 15.62 14.01
N THR A 106 1.28 15.93 14.21
CA THR A 106 0.85 17.24 14.72
C THR A 106 1.42 17.53 16.11
N GLN A 107 1.37 16.56 17.02
CA GLN A 107 1.88 16.76 18.39
C GLN A 107 3.41 16.71 18.44
N LEU A 108 4.04 15.91 17.58
CA LEU A 108 5.49 15.87 17.45
C LEU A 108 6.03 17.22 16.90
N SER A 109 5.35 17.79 15.91
CA SER A 109 5.65 19.11 15.37
C SER A 109 5.64 20.19 16.47
N LYS A 110 4.58 20.18 17.31
CA LYS A 110 4.47 21.12 18.44
C LYS A 110 5.61 20.94 19.45
N LYS A 111 5.98 19.69 19.76
CA LYS A 111 7.06 19.43 20.75
C LYS A 111 8.45 19.78 20.23
N LEU A 112 8.66 19.71 18.94
CA LEU A 112 9.92 20.06 18.29
C LEU A 112 10.00 21.54 17.91
N ASP A 113 8.91 22.28 18.14
CA ASP A 113 8.76 23.67 17.68
C ASP A 113 9.14 23.85 16.19
N THR A 114 8.77 22.87 15.39
CA THR A 114 9.10 22.79 13.96
C THR A 114 7.98 22.13 13.22
N GLU A 115 7.51 22.73 12.12
CA GLU A 115 6.57 22.08 11.23
C GLU A 115 7.22 20.84 10.60
N LEU A 116 6.71 19.66 10.95
CA LEU A 116 7.13 18.42 10.31
C LEU A 116 6.33 18.24 9.03
N LYS A 117 7.03 18.11 7.92
CA LYS A 117 6.46 17.75 6.62
C LYS A 117 6.84 16.30 6.32
N PRO A 118 5.97 15.32 6.60
CA PRO A 118 6.27 13.95 6.30
C PRO A 118 6.52 13.78 4.80
N ILE A 119 7.56 13.04 4.45
CA ILE A 119 7.83 12.69 3.07
C ILE A 119 6.94 11.49 2.74
N GLU A 120 6.01 11.71 1.83
CA GLU A 120 5.14 10.67 1.28
C GLU A 120 5.48 10.46 -0.21
N PHE A 121 5.19 9.26 -0.71
CA PHE A 121 5.29 9.01 -2.14
C PHE A 121 4.28 9.88 -2.89
N ASP A 122 4.77 10.79 -3.72
CA ASP A 122 3.97 11.72 -4.51
C ASP A 122 4.47 11.74 -5.96
N PHE A 123 3.63 11.21 -6.84
CA PHE A 123 3.88 11.16 -8.28
C PHE A 123 2.85 11.98 -9.07
N GLU A 124 2.09 12.89 -8.42
CA GLU A 124 1.02 13.65 -9.08
C GLU A 124 1.52 14.40 -10.31
N ASN A 125 2.69 15.01 -10.20
CA ASN A 125 3.30 15.80 -11.29
C ASN A 125 4.34 15.00 -12.09
N SER A 126 4.47 13.70 -11.85
CA SER A 126 5.45 12.86 -12.55
C SER A 126 4.90 12.34 -13.87
N SER A 127 5.81 12.09 -14.82
CA SER A 127 5.46 11.47 -16.09
C SER A 127 4.92 10.05 -15.91
N VAL A 128 4.18 9.54 -16.91
CA VAL A 128 3.76 8.13 -16.97
C VAL A 128 4.97 7.19 -16.84
N ALA A 129 6.03 7.49 -17.56
CA ALA A 129 7.25 6.69 -17.54
C ALA A 129 7.87 6.64 -16.12
N THR A 130 7.93 7.76 -15.41
CA THR A 130 8.44 7.81 -14.04
C THR A 130 7.60 6.94 -13.09
N ARG A 131 6.27 7.02 -13.18
CA ARG A 131 5.35 6.20 -12.37
C ARG A 131 5.51 4.71 -12.66
N ASN A 132 5.59 4.34 -13.95
CA ASN A 132 5.76 2.94 -14.34
C ASN A 132 7.13 2.41 -13.93
N ASN A 133 8.21 3.18 -14.13
CA ASN A 133 9.56 2.80 -13.73
C ASN A 133 9.68 2.63 -12.21
N PHE A 134 8.94 3.41 -11.41
CA PHE A 134 8.91 3.21 -9.97
C PHE A 134 8.45 1.79 -9.61
N PHE A 135 7.27 1.35 -10.12
CA PHE A 135 6.79 0.00 -9.84
C PHE A 135 7.74 -1.08 -10.34
N LEU A 136 8.29 -0.92 -11.55
CA LEU A 136 9.23 -1.88 -12.12
C LEU A 136 10.54 -1.94 -11.30
N SER A 137 11.03 -0.79 -10.82
CA SER A 137 12.20 -0.74 -9.96
C SER A 137 11.96 -1.42 -8.62
N VAL A 138 10.81 -1.19 -8.00
CA VAL A 138 10.45 -1.86 -6.74
C VAL A 138 10.43 -3.37 -6.92
N ILE A 139 9.82 -3.88 -8.00
CA ILE A 139 9.76 -5.32 -8.26
C ILE A 139 11.16 -5.92 -8.42
N ASN A 140 12.03 -5.24 -9.16
CA ASN A 140 13.34 -5.79 -9.55
C ASN A 140 14.42 -5.64 -8.48
N ASN A 141 14.23 -4.77 -7.48
CA ASN A 141 15.24 -4.44 -6.47
C ASN A 141 14.92 -4.98 -5.06
N VAL A 142 14.14 -6.04 -4.98
CA VAL A 142 13.85 -6.69 -3.69
C VAL A 142 15.05 -7.51 -3.25
N GLU A 143 15.83 -7.00 -2.30
CA GLU A 143 17.01 -7.72 -1.78
C GLU A 143 16.61 -9.09 -1.18
N LYS A 144 17.44 -10.11 -1.44
CA LYS A 144 17.27 -11.50 -0.97
C LYS A 144 16.04 -12.25 -1.52
N TYR A 145 15.35 -11.66 -2.47
CA TYR A 145 14.22 -12.30 -3.14
C TYR A 145 14.39 -12.24 -4.65
N GLU A 146 13.90 -13.23 -5.34
CA GLU A 146 13.77 -13.23 -6.79
C GLU A 146 12.31 -13.09 -7.22
N VAL A 147 12.08 -12.37 -8.30
CA VAL A 147 10.75 -12.24 -8.89
C VAL A 147 10.41 -13.55 -9.58
N TYR A 148 9.32 -14.17 -9.13
CA TYR A 148 8.83 -15.41 -9.73
C TYR A 148 7.82 -15.13 -10.85
N ASP A 149 6.86 -14.23 -10.60
CA ASP A 149 5.82 -13.89 -11.56
C ASP A 149 5.08 -12.60 -11.19
N VAL A 150 4.57 -11.89 -12.19
CA VAL A 150 3.66 -10.74 -12.00
C VAL A 150 2.26 -11.16 -12.37
N VAL A 151 1.38 -11.26 -11.36
CA VAL A 151 0.04 -11.84 -11.50
C VAL A 151 -1.09 -10.83 -11.74
N THR A 152 -0.87 -9.57 -11.38
CA THR A 152 -1.86 -8.51 -11.64
C THR A 152 -1.16 -7.18 -11.86
N VAL A 153 -1.55 -6.49 -12.91
CA VAL A 153 -1.17 -5.09 -13.18
C VAL A 153 -2.45 -4.30 -13.43
N ALA A 154 -2.69 -3.28 -12.62
CA ALA A 154 -3.79 -2.36 -12.83
C ALA A 154 -3.25 -1.01 -13.28
N VAL A 155 -3.78 -0.52 -14.38
CA VAL A 155 -3.35 0.71 -15.03
C VAL A 155 -4.51 1.68 -15.18
N LYS A 156 -4.18 2.98 -15.19
CA LYS A 156 -5.12 4.07 -15.41
C LYS A 156 -4.55 5.03 -16.44
N LYS A 157 -5.41 5.52 -17.35
CA LYS A 157 -5.05 6.54 -18.32
C LYS A 157 -4.96 7.91 -17.65
N ILE A 158 -3.94 8.69 -17.96
CA ILE A 158 -3.89 10.10 -17.54
C ILE A 158 -4.95 10.85 -18.36
N GLU A 159 -5.89 11.48 -17.67
CA GLU A 159 -6.80 12.42 -18.30
C GLU A 159 -6.03 13.71 -18.61
N GLU A 160 -5.83 14.02 -19.87
CA GLU A 160 -5.38 15.33 -20.29
C GLU A 160 -6.45 16.33 -19.84
N LYS A 161 -6.06 17.33 -19.05
CA LYS A 161 -6.92 18.46 -18.75
C LYS A 161 -7.21 19.17 -20.08
N LYS A 162 -8.28 18.73 -20.79
CA LYS A 162 -8.82 19.51 -21.89
C LYS A 162 -9.19 20.86 -21.32
N GLY A 163 -8.46 21.89 -21.74
CA GLY A 163 -8.82 23.28 -21.46
C GLY A 163 -10.29 23.45 -21.83
N LYS A 164 -11.03 24.15 -20.98
CA LYS A 164 -12.39 24.58 -21.30
C LYS A 164 -12.34 25.42 -22.58
N GLU A 165 -12.56 24.79 -23.72
CA GLU A 165 -12.96 25.51 -24.92
C GLU A 165 -13.77 24.61 -25.83
N SER A 166 -14.90 25.22 -26.22
CA SER A 166 -15.86 24.86 -27.26
C SER A 166 -16.89 23.76 -26.97
N SER A 167 -17.97 24.21 -26.30
CA SER A 167 -19.30 23.85 -26.76
C SER A 167 -19.50 24.38 -28.19
N SER A 168 -19.46 23.54 -29.17
CA SER A 168 -20.07 23.83 -30.45
C SER A 168 -21.08 22.72 -30.75
N SER A 169 -22.34 23.07 -30.49
CA SER A 169 -23.47 22.46 -31.10
C SER A 169 -23.31 22.56 -32.63
N ALA A 170 -23.30 21.45 -33.29
CA ALA A 170 -23.61 21.39 -34.72
C ALA A 170 -24.52 20.17 -34.92
N ASP A 171 -25.81 20.48 -34.99
CA ASP A 171 -26.77 19.64 -35.66
C ASP A 171 -26.29 19.41 -37.10
N SER A 172 -26.10 18.17 -37.48
CA SER A 172 -26.18 17.76 -38.87
C SER A 172 -26.62 16.30 -38.90
N ASP A 173 -27.91 16.13 -39.21
CA ASP A 173 -28.48 14.90 -39.71
C ASP A 173 -27.62 14.39 -40.86
N ASN A 174 -27.06 13.21 -40.71
CA ASN A 174 -26.73 12.33 -41.82
C ASN A 174 -26.71 10.87 -41.36
N ASP A 175 -27.74 10.16 -41.77
CA ASP A 175 -27.81 8.71 -41.78
C ASP A 175 -26.57 8.11 -42.46
N SER A 176 -25.70 7.45 -41.68
CA SER A 176 -24.84 6.42 -42.25
C SER A 176 -24.51 5.36 -41.17
N VAL A 177 -24.90 4.20 -41.50
CA VAL A 177 -24.69 2.89 -40.88
C VAL A 177 -23.24 2.73 -40.45
N GLY A 178 -23.01 2.45 -39.14
CA GLY A 178 -21.74 1.89 -38.65
C GLY A 178 -20.92 2.81 -37.76
N GLU A 179 -21.50 3.43 -36.72
CA GLU A 179 -20.70 3.95 -35.61
C GLU A 179 -20.11 2.78 -34.82
N ALA A 180 -18.85 2.47 -35.13
CA ALA A 180 -18.04 1.65 -34.25
C ALA A 180 -18.00 2.34 -32.90
N PHE A 181 -18.51 1.68 -31.87
CA PHE A 181 -18.46 2.13 -30.47
C PHE A 181 -16.99 2.30 -30.08
N THR A 182 -16.42 3.48 -30.24
CA THR A 182 -15.06 3.83 -29.82
C THR A 182 -15.09 4.15 -28.30
N GLY A 183 -15.37 3.13 -27.48
CA GLY A 183 -15.31 3.24 -26.05
C GLY A 183 -13.87 3.48 -25.59
N GLU A 184 -13.60 4.58 -24.93
CA GLU A 184 -12.28 4.85 -24.35
C GLU A 184 -12.08 4.04 -23.05
N VAL A 185 -11.09 3.15 -23.04
CA VAL A 185 -10.71 2.41 -21.84
C VAL A 185 -9.94 3.35 -20.92
N ARG A 186 -10.53 3.77 -19.79
CA ARG A 186 -9.87 4.64 -18.80
C ARG A 186 -9.06 3.85 -17.76
N ASN A 187 -9.49 2.65 -17.42
CA ASN A 187 -8.83 1.76 -16.48
C ASN A 187 -8.79 0.35 -17.03
N ALA A 188 -7.68 -0.35 -16.85
CA ALA A 188 -7.55 -1.75 -17.20
C ALA A 188 -6.90 -2.53 -16.06
N ILE A 189 -7.33 -3.78 -15.88
CA ILE A 189 -6.71 -4.72 -14.93
C ILE A 189 -6.32 -5.95 -15.73
N LEU A 190 -5.02 -6.18 -15.86
CA LEU A 190 -4.44 -7.36 -16.46
C LEU A 190 -4.20 -8.41 -15.39
N ARG A 191 -4.62 -9.64 -15.67
CA ARG A 191 -4.39 -10.79 -14.76
C ARG A 191 -3.89 -11.98 -15.57
N GLY A 192 -2.96 -12.72 -14.99
CA GLY A 192 -2.38 -13.90 -15.65
C GLY A 192 -0.92 -14.07 -15.28
N ASN A 193 -0.20 -14.82 -16.08
CA ASN A 193 1.23 -15.02 -15.96
C ASN A 193 1.96 -14.19 -17.01
N GLN A 194 3.20 -13.78 -16.72
CA GLN A 194 4.07 -13.02 -17.63
C GLN A 194 3.41 -11.74 -18.21
N ILE A 195 2.63 -11.03 -17.40
CA ILE A 195 1.86 -9.87 -17.85
C ILE A 195 2.75 -8.78 -18.45
N LEU A 196 3.92 -8.51 -17.85
CA LEU A 196 4.81 -7.43 -18.28
C LEU A 196 5.40 -7.65 -19.69
N THR A 197 5.44 -8.88 -20.17
CA THR A 197 5.90 -9.23 -21.53
C THR A 197 4.76 -9.35 -22.53
N SER A 198 3.51 -9.16 -22.10
CA SER A 198 2.35 -9.30 -22.95
C SER A 198 2.20 -8.12 -23.94
N LYS A 199 1.69 -8.40 -25.15
CA LYS A 199 1.39 -7.36 -26.14
C LYS A 199 0.36 -6.35 -25.63
N VAL A 200 -0.58 -6.79 -24.79
CA VAL A 200 -1.60 -5.93 -24.19
C VAL A 200 -0.97 -4.91 -23.27
N TYR A 201 -0.05 -5.35 -22.38
CA TYR A 201 0.67 -4.44 -21.49
C TYR A 201 1.54 -3.45 -22.29
N SER A 202 2.25 -3.92 -23.32
CA SER A 202 3.05 -3.04 -24.19
C SER A 202 2.19 -1.96 -24.86
N GLY A 203 1.00 -2.32 -25.36
CA GLY A 203 0.05 -1.37 -25.95
C GLY A 203 -0.48 -0.33 -24.94
N LEU A 204 -0.74 -0.74 -23.71
CA LEU A 204 -1.16 0.17 -22.65
C LEU A 204 -0.01 1.10 -22.22
N ASN A 205 1.21 0.59 -22.13
CA ASN A 205 2.37 1.40 -21.74
C ASN A 205 2.68 2.52 -22.74
N THR A 206 2.41 2.32 -24.04
CA THR A 206 2.54 3.35 -25.09
C THR A 206 1.34 4.31 -25.12
N GLY A 207 0.21 3.94 -24.51
CA GLY A 207 -1.07 4.65 -24.57
C GLY A 207 -1.36 5.63 -23.43
N ASN A 208 -0.36 6.22 -22.79
CA ASN A 208 -0.51 7.14 -21.64
C ASN A 208 -1.16 6.51 -20.40
N TYR A 209 -0.99 5.19 -20.21
CA TYR A 209 -1.45 4.51 -19.01
C TYR A 209 -0.32 4.35 -18.00
N TYR A 210 -0.58 4.71 -16.74
CA TYR A 210 0.34 4.45 -15.64
C TYR A 210 -0.16 3.32 -14.73
N ILE A 211 0.78 2.58 -14.20
CA ILE A 211 0.50 1.56 -13.20
C ILE A 211 0.10 2.27 -11.90
N TYR A 212 -1.04 1.91 -11.32
CA TYR A 212 -1.42 2.35 -9.98
C TYR A 212 -1.43 1.23 -8.95
N LYS A 213 -1.38 -0.02 -9.42
CA LYS A 213 -1.37 -1.21 -8.57
C LYS A 213 -0.67 -2.35 -9.28
N ILE A 214 0.14 -3.07 -8.55
CA ILE A 214 0.80 -4.28 -9.02
C ILE A 214 0.79 -5.35 -7.93
N THR A 215 0.58 -6.61 -8.35
CA THR A 215 0.68 -7.78 -7.49
C THR A 215 1.63 -8.76 -8.16
N TRP A 216 2.64 -9.19 -7.43
CA TRP A 216 3.65 -10.12 -7.94
C TRP A 216 4.02 -11.16 -6.89
N LYS A 217 4.67 -12.22 -7.35
CA LYS A 217 5.19 -13.30 -6.52
C LYS A 217 6.71 -13.21 -6.43
N ILE A 218 7.22 -13.37 -5.23
CA ILE A 218 8.65 -13.41 -4.94
C ILE A 218 8.99 -14.67 -4.16
N ARG A 219 10.21 -15.16 -4.34
CA ARG A 219 10.78 -16.29 -3.61
C ARG A 219 12.03 -15.84 -2.86
N GLU A 220 12.21 -16.38 -1.65
CA GLU A 220 13.43 -16.10 -0.88
C GLU A 220 14.61 -16.82 -1.52
N ILE A 221 15.72 -16.09 -1.72
CA ILE A 221 16.98 -16.66 -2.20
C ILE A 221 17.72 -17.24 -1.01
N ILE A 222 17.75 -18.56 -0.89
CA ILE A 222 18.48 -19.28 0.16
C ILE A 222 19.74 -19.86 -0.46
N PRO A 223 20.94 -19.46 -0.01
CA PRO A 223 22.18 -19.99 -0.53
C PRO A 223 22.25 -21.53 -0.42
N GLY A 224 22.54 -22.20 -1.53
CA GLY A 224 22.64 -23.66 -1.58
C GLY A 224 21.32 -24.42 -1.77
N LEU A 225 20.18 -23.73 -1.83
CA LEU A 225 18.88 -24.33 -2.16
C LEU A 225 18.40 -23.80 -3.51
N GLY A 226 17.76 -24.66 -4.30
CA GLY A 226 17.09 -24.24 -5.54
C GLY A 226 15.90 -23.32 -5.21
N SER A 227 15.58 -22.36 -6.09
CA SER A 227 14.48 -21.41 -5.88
C SER A 227 13.11 -22.08 -5.70
N GLU A 228 12.95 -23.30 -6.20
CA GLU A 228 11.74 -24.11 -6.01
C GLU A 228 11.57 -24.64 -4.57
N GLN A 229 12.62 -24.58 -3.76
CA GLN A 229 12.65 -25.09 -2.38
C GLN A 229 12.53 -23.99 -1.34
N SER A 230 12.15 -22.77 -1.75
CA SER A 230 11.96 -21.63 -0.85
C SER A 230 10.50 -21.20 -0.76
N ASP A 231 10.17 -20.47 0.30
CA ASP A 231 8.86 -19.89 0.49
C ASP A 231 8.55 -18.88 -0.62
N CYS A 232 7.31 -18.89 -1.09
CA CYS A 232 6.81 -17.97 -2.11
C CYS A 232 5.80 -16.99 -1.48
N TYR A 233 6.04 -15.70 -1.68
CA TYR A 233 5.21 -14.62 -1.17
C TYR A 233 4.49 -13.93 -2.31
N THR A 234 3.20 -13.66 -2.14
CA THR A 234 2.47 -12.76 -3.05
C THR A 234 2.40 -11.40 -2.40
N VAL A 235 3.03 -10.42 -3.04
CA VAL A 235 3.09 -9.04 -2.58
C VAL A 235 2.23 -8.16 -3.45
N GLU A 236 1.61 -7.15 -2.87
CA GLU A 236 0.82 -6.15 -3.57
C GLU A 236 1.25 -4.76 -3.12
N ILE A 237 1.45 -3.88 -4.09
CA ILE A 237 1.67 -2.44 -3.88
C ILE A 237 0.65 -1.67 -4.72
N GLU A 238 0.08 -0.62 -4.16
CA GLU A 238 -0.82 0.29 -4.86
C GLU A 238 -0.69 1.73 -4.34
N PHE A 239 -0.99 2.71 -5.17
CA PHE A 239 -1.17 4.07 -4.70
C PHE A 239 -2.43 4.17 -3.83
N SER A 240 -2.34 4.90 -2.72
CA SER A 240 -3.48 5.17 -1.82
C SER A 240 -4.53 5.99 -2.53
N ASP A 241 -4.08 7.05 -3.23
CA ASP A 241 -4.88 7.84 -4.16
C ASP A 241 -4.42 7.49 -5.59
N LYS A 242 -5.19 6.63 -6.24
CA LYS A 242 -4.89 6.17 -7.61
C LYS A 242 -5.01 7.29 -8.65
N ASP A 243 -5.81 8.33 -8.37
CA ASP A 243 -6.09 9.40 -9.33
C ASP A 243 -4.95 10.42 -9.36
N LYS A 244 -4.38 10.69 -8.19
CA LYS A 244 -3.25 11.59 -8.03
C LYS A 244 -1.90 10.87 -8.01
N ALA A 245 -1.90 9.53 -7.98
CA ALA A 245 -0.70 8.73 -7.79
C ALA A 245 0.06 9.11 -6.51
N LYS A 246 -0.67 9.25 -5.40
CA LYS A 246 -0.13 9.65 -4.08
C LYS A 246 -0.29 8.58 -3.03
N GLY A 247 0.63 8.61 -2.06
CA GLY A 247 0.74 7.65 -0.99
C GLY A 247 1.00 6.24 -1.52
N LEU A 248 1.54 5.39 -0.72
CA LEU A 248 1.81 4.01 -1.09
C LEU A 248 1.24 3.08 -0.03
N LYS A 249 0.51 2.05 -0.50
CA LYS A 249 0.06 0.94 0.33
C LYS A 249 0.71 -0.33 -0.15
N TYR A 250 1.12 -1.15 0.77
CA TYR A 250 1.68 -2.46 0.46
C TYR A 250 1.13 -3.53 1.40
N CYS A 251 1.04 -4.75 0.93
CA CYS A 251 0.72 -5.90 1.77
C CYS A 251 1.25 -7.21 1.18
N VAL A 252 1.50 -8.16 2.06
CA VAL A 252 1.72 -9.55 1.68
C VAL A 252 0.38 -10.27 1.68
N LYS A 253 -0.10 -10.64 0.50
CA LYS A 253 -1.42 -11.29 0.32
C LYS A 253 -1.42 -12.74 0.76
N THR A 254 -0.41 -13.49 0.34
CA THR A 254 -0.29 -14.92 0.64
C THR A 254 1.16 -15.31 0.85
N VAL A 255 1.36 -16.32 1.68
CA VAL A 255 2.64 -17.02 1.86
C VAL A 255 2.40 -18.47 1.52
N GLN A 256 3.18 -19.00 0.60
CA GLN A 256 3.20 -20.42 0.26
C GLN A 256 4.48 -21.01 0.82
N ARG A 257 4.34 -21.83 1.86
CA ARG A 257 5.48 -22.46 2.52
C ARG A 257 5.96 -23.68 1.75
N PHE A 258 7.26 -23.76 1.56
CA PHE A 258 7.87 -24.97 1.05
C PHE A 258 7.78 -26.09 2.09
N SER A 259 7.32 -27.28 1.65
CA SER A 259 7.32 -28.49 2.46
C SER A 259 7.92 -29.63 1.66
N SER A 260 8.90 -30.33 2.25
CA SER A 260 9.57 -31.49 1.64
C SER A 260 8.63 -32.69 1.42
N LYS A 261 7.47 -32.72 2.10
CA LYS A 261 6.50 -33.83 2.03
C LYS A 261 5.32 -33.57 1.09
N ASN A 262 4.95 -32.31 0.86
CA ASN A 262 3.88 -31.97 -0.07
C ASN A 262 4.19 -30.61 -0.71
N ARG A 263 4.31 -30.58 -2.03
CA ARG A 263 4.42 -29.34 -2.78
C ARG A 263 3.20 -28.45 -2.47
N LEU A 264 3.42 -27.34 -1.83
CA LEU A 264 2.51 -26.21 -1.69
C LEU A 264 1.26 -26.46 -0.84
N ASN A 265 1.39 -26.42 0.47
CA ASN A 265 0.27 -26.04 1.32
C ASN A 265 0.09 -24.52 1.22
N VAL A 266 -0.95 -24.08 0.53
CA VAL A 266 -1.40 -22.69 0.55
C VAL A 266 -1.99 -22.44 1.94
N THR A 267 -1.19 -21.99 2.87
CA THR A 267 -1.72 -21.42 4.09
C THR A 267 -2.22 -20.02 3.75
N THR A 268 -3.54 -19.87 3.71
CA THR A 268 -4.23 -18.56 3.70
C THR A 268 -4.12 -17.87 5.06
N GLU A 269 -3.21 -18.31 5.90
CA GLU A 269 -2.91 -17.68 7.17
C GLU A 269 -2.35 -16.27 6.91
N ASN A 270 -2.74 -15.35 7.75
CA ASN A 270 -2.12 -14.03 7.77
C ASN A 270 -0.61 -14.23 7.81
N PRO A 271 0.14 -13.65 6.88
CA PRO A 271 1.59 -13.75 6.93
C PRO A 271 2.02 -13.31 8.32
N LEU A 272 2.83 -14.14 8.96
CA LEU A 272 3.29 -13.86 10.30
C LEU A 272 3.81 -12.43 10.33
N LYS A 273 3.50 -11.70 11.39
CA LYS A 273 3.86 -10.30 11.60
C LYS A 273 5.33 -10.01 11.24
N ASN A 274 6.22 -10.97 11.51
CA ASN A 274 7.64 -10.93 11.19
C ASN A 274 7.95 -10.92 9.68
N GLU A 275 7.11 -11.48 8.84
CA GLU A 275 7.33 -11.55 7.39
C GLU A 275 6.90 -10.26 6.70
N GLN A 276 5.81 -9.64 7.18
CA GLN A 276 5.45 -8.29 6.75
C GLN A 276 6.50 -7.25 7.18
N GLU A 277 7.13 -7.43 8.35
CA GLU A 277 8.24 -6.59 8.81
C GLU A 277 9.49 -6.76 7.94
N LYS A 278 9.80 -7.99 7.51
CA LYS A 278 10.93 -8.26 6.61
C LYS A 278 10.76 -7.64 5.23
N LEU A 279 9.53 -7.70 4.69
CA LEU A 279 9.21 -7.18 3.37
C LEU A 279 8.88 -5.68 3.37
N GLY A 280 8.47 -5.12 4.50
CA GLY A 280 8.20 -3.69 4.65
C GLY A 280 9.45 -2.80 4.80
N LYS A 281 10.64 -3.39 4.74
CA LYS A 281 11.94 -2.69 4.71
C LYS A 281 12.52 -2.58 3.29
N LEU A 282 11.69 -2.91 2.29
CA LEU A 282 12.01 -2.82 0.86
C LEU A 282 11.86 -1.37 0.31
#